data_b04e6877c827e2c6fd0de32cbf710d62
#
_entry.id   b04e6877c827e2c6fd0de32cbf710d62
#
_cell.length_a   1.000
_cell.length_b   1.000
_cell.length_c   1.000
_cell.angle_alpha   90.00
_cell.angle_beta   90.00
_cell.angle_gamma   90.00
#
_symmetry.space_group_name_H-M   'P 1'
#
loop_
_entity.id
_entity.type
_entity.pdbx_description
1 polymer ?
#
loop_
_entity_poly.entity_id
_entity_poly.type
_entity_poly.pdbx_seq_one_letter_code
_entity_poly.pdbx_strand_id
1 'polypeptide(L)'
;FPLQYRRVLPEKHRGSDMSYDIWFNTNAKQTIHKWLYTDFLGNGIYLRVPSTPINDKLTKHIVESDIKIDEERCEKIVNNFHNKYTLGANQKYYDKVIFLPGSNLLNKGKCVHWGRVKQAVDNGFIIKPHPITTKLWVARLRLDFGEENVLDKKAGGFELLANCKECATMPNSEMGLMALMLDKQLSMVAHTKKDREKSILTYESLYYAIADTNAKQSLKKIFSAKNSGIIFSFDEDAEDRVNNYLNNFWDYMVIQG
;
A
#
# COMPACT_ATOMS: atom_id res chain seq x y z
N PHE A 1 1.20 6.69 -16.15
CA PHE A 1 2.51 7.02 -15.62
C PHE A 1 2.74 8.48 -15.91
N PRO A 2 3.00 9.33 -14.93
CA PRO A 2 3.46 10.66 -15.26
C PRO A 2 4.67 10.52 -16.18
N LEU A 3 4.68 11.23 -17.31
CA LEU A 3 5.75 11.18 -18.31
C LEU A 3 7.16 11.33 -17.71
N GLN A 4 7.24 12.02 -16.57
CA GLN A 4 8.48 12.20 -15.81
C GLN A 4 9.11 10.88 -15.31
N TYR A 5 8.32 9.87 -14.98
CA TYR A 5 8.86 8.57 -14.51
C TYR A 5 9.29 7.66 -15.67
N ARG A 6 8.74 7.84 -16.88
CA ARG A 6 9.24 7.14 -18.08
C ARG A 6 10.69 7.49 -18.38
N ARG A 7 11.14 8.70 -18.01
CA ARG A 7 12.52 9.16 -18.21
C ARG A 7 13.51 8.53 -17.21
N VAL A 8 13.02 8.01 -16.10
CA VAL A 8 13.84 7.41 -15.02
C VAL A 8 14.22 5.96 -15.36
N LEU A 9 13.52 5.30 -16.29
CA LEU A 9 13.90 3.96 -16.72
C LEU A 9 15.21 4.01 -17.50
N PRO A 10 16.23 3.22 -17.11
CA PRO A 10 17.49 3.17 -17.82
C PRO A 10 17.30 2.86 -19.30
N GLU A 11 18.14 3.45 -20.15
CA GLU A 11 18.07 3.26 -21.59
C GLU A 11 18.12 1.79 -22.01
N LYS A 12 18.93 0.99 -21.32
CA LYS A 12 19.01 -0.48 -21.51
C LYS A 12 17.70 -1.23 -21.26
N HIS A 13 16.73 -0.61 -20.58
CA HIS A 13 15.42 -1.18 -20.31
C HIS A 13 14.29 -0.54 -21.12
N ARG A 14 14.60 0.47 -21.96
CA ARG A 14 13.59 1.23 -22.73
C ARG A 14 13.25 0.63 -24.10
N GLY A 15 14.04 -0.27 -24.63
CA GLY A 15 13.89 -0.70 -26.02
C GLY A 15 14.56 -2.01 -26.39
N SER A 16 14.92 -2.84 -25.43
CA SER A 16 15.39 -4.19 -25.72
C SER A 16 14.20 -5.10 -26.03
N ASP A 17 14.45 -6.25 -26.67
CA ASP A 17 13.45 -7.31 -26.91
C ASP A 17 12.77 -7.82 -25.62
N MET A 18 13.21 -7.33 -24.46
CA MET A 18 12.59 -7.47 -23.15
C MET A 18 11.95 -6.13 -22.75
N SER A 19 10.95 -5.68 -23.52
CA SER A 19 10.17 -4.51 -23.17
C SER A 19 9.33 -4.79 -21.94
N TYR A 20 9.54 -3.98 -20.89
CA TYR A 20 8.63 -3.94 -19.76
C TYR A 20 7.52 -2.96 -20.08
N ASP A 21 6.32 -3.45 -20.23
CA ASP A 21 5.16 -2.59 -20.17
C ASP A 21 4.91 -2.22 -18.71
N ILE A 22 5.10 -0.98 -18.37
CA ILE A 22 4.80 -0.45 -17.06
C ILE A 22 3.33 -0.09 -17.03
N TRP A 23 2.55 -0.86 -16.29
CA TRP A 23 1.12 -0.64 -16.17
C TRP A 23 0.74 0.03 -14.88
N PHE A 24 -0.04 1.07 -15.00
CA PHE A 24 -0.81 1.64 -13.91
C PHE A 24 -2.07 0.82 -13.76
N ASN A 25 -2.09 -0.21 -12.98
CA ASN A 25 -3.32 -0.69 -12.41
C ASN A 25 -3.17 -2.05 -11.72
N THR A 26 -3.72 -2.14 -10.55
CA THR A 26 -3.97 -3.37 -9.81
C THR A 26 -4.93 -4.34 -10.51
N ASN A 27 -5.57 -3.95 -11.61
CA ASN A 27 -6.60 -4.69 -12.34
C ASN A 27 -6.13 -5.32 -13.65
N ALA A 28 -4.87 -5.14 -14.08
CA ALA A 28 -4.37 -5.78 -15.26
C ALA A 28 -4.44 -7.31 -15.09
N LYS A 29 -5.05 -7.99 -16.06
CA LYS A 29 -5.03 -9.46 -16.12
C LYS A 29 -3.58 -9.90 -16.08
N GLN A 30 -3.25 -10.81 -15.18
CA GLN A 30 -1.93 -11.43 -15.09
C GLN A 30 -1.62 -12.16 -16.40
N THR A 31 -0.95 -11.49 -17.29
CA THR A 31 -0.32 -12.11 -18.44
C THR A 31 1.17 -12.10 -18.21
N ILE A 32 1.62 -13.23 -17.85
CA ILE A 32 2.93 -13.89 -17.97
C ILE A 32 4.12 -12.97 -18.36
N HIS A 33 5.09 -12.87 -17.48
CA HIS A 33 6.53 -12.76 -17.67
C HIS A 33 7.24 -11.44 -17.95
N LYS A 34 6.59 -10.34 -18.27
CA LYS A 34 7.34 -9.12 -18.66
C LYS A 34 6.79 -7.81 -18.11
N TRP A 35 6.06 -7.82 -17.01
CA TRP A 35 5.32 -6.64 -16.58
C TRP A 35 5.77 -6.17 -15.21
N LEU A 36 6.14 -4.93 -15.12
CA LEU A 36 6.26 -4.22 -13.85
C LEU A 36 4.95 -3.50 -13.58
N TYR A 37 4.37 -3.78 -12.43
CA TYR A 37 3.27 -2.98 -11.91
C TYR A 37 3.83 -1.76 -11.19
N THR A 38 3.13 -0.66 -11.37
CA THR A 38 3.40 0.56 -10.63
C THR A 38 2.14 0.92 -9.89
N ASP A 39 2.23 0.90 -8.58
CA ASP A 39 1.18 1.35 -7.70
C ASP A 39 1.58 2.68 -7.05
N PHE A 40 0.61 3.47 -6.60
CA PHE A 40 0.88 4.68 -5.84
C PHE A 40 1.22 4.34 -4.40
N LEU A 41 2.20 5.06 -3.85
CA LEU A 41 2.54 5.02 -2.44
C LEU A 41 2.83 6.46 -1.97
N GLY A 42 1.93 7.05 -1.22
CA GLY A 42 1.98 8.49 -0.99
C GLY A 42 1.86 9.26 -2.31
N ASN A 43 2.74 10.23 -2.53
CA ASN A 43 2.94 10.88 -3.84
C ASN A 43 4.09 10.26 -4.65
N GLY A 44 4.59 9.10 -4.21
CA GLY A 44 5.57 8.29 -4.90
C GLY A 44 4.95 7.10 -5.61
N ILE A 45 5.81 6.16 -5.98
CA ILE A 45 5.47 4.92 -6.65
C ILE A 45 6.04 3.71 -5.92
N TYR A 46 5.37 2.58 -6.06
CA TYR A 46 5.85 1.27 -5.66
C TYR A 46 5.90 0.36 -6.89
N LEU A 47 7.12 -0.01 -7.29
CA LEU A 47 7.37 -0.98 -8.35
C LEU A 47 7.25 -2.38 -7.78
N ARG A 48 6.54 -3.24 -8.49
CA ARG A 48 6.44 -4.66 -8.15
C ARG A 48 6.26 -5.52 -9.38
N VAL A 49 6.66 -6.77 -9.29
CA VAL A 49 6.42 -7.75 -10.35
C VAL A 49 5.06 -8.43 -10.17
N PRO A 50 4.49 -9.05 -11.23
CA PRO A 50 3.21 -9.75 -11.16
C PRO A 50 3.23 -10.95 -10.19
N SER A 51 4.40 -11.53 -9.95
CA SER A 51 4.55 -12.70 -9.10
C SER A 51 4.60 -12.34 -7.63
N THR A 52 3.54 -12.67 -6.88
CA THR A 52 3.50 -12.48 -5.44
C THR A 52 4.63 -13.22 -4.70
N PRO A 53 4.94 -14.50 -4.99
CA PRO A 53 6.05 -15.18 -4.32
C PRO A 53 7.40 -14.49 -4.51
N ILE A 54 7.65 -13.89 -5.67
CA ILE A 54 8.89 -13.15 -5.93
C ILE A 54 8.89 -11.86 -5.13
N ASN A 55 7.81 -11.08 -5.15
CA ASN A 55 7.72 -9.87 -4.33
C ASN A 55 7.87 -10.17 -2.83
N ASP A 56 7.24 -11.24 -2.34
CA ASP A 56 7.33 -11.67 -0.95
C ASP A 56 8.80 -11.97 -0.58
N LYS A 57 9.53 -12.72 -1.42
CA LYS A 57 10.95 -13.04 -1.20
C LYS A 57 11.85 -11.82 -1.26
N LEU A 58 11.68 -10.95 -2.28
CA LEU A 58 12.48 -9.72 -2.42
C LEU A 58 12.31 -8.82 -1.21
N THR A 59 11.05 -8.63 -0.77
CA THR A 59 10.76 -7.77 0.37
C THR A 59 11.27 -8.37 1.67
N LYS A 60 11.11 -9.68 1.85
CA LYS A 60 11.62 -10.39 3.02
C LYS A 60 13.15 -10.31 3.12
N HIS A 61 13.84 -10.50 2.00
CA HIS A 61 15.30 -10.35 1.93
C HIS A 61 15.76 -8.95 2.39
N ILE A 62 15.05 -7.89 2.00
CA ILE A 62 15.34 -6.52 2.47
C ILE A 62 15.20 -6.42 3.99
N VAL A 63 14.13 -6.97 4.55
CA VAL A 63 13.88 -6.94 6.01
C VAL A 63 14.98 -7.69 6.78
N GLU A 64 15.44 -8.83 6.25
CA GLU A 64 16.45 -9.68 6.86
C GLU A 64 17.88 -9.14 6.67
N SER A 65 18.10 -8.27 5.69
CA SER A 65 19.43 -7.69 5.38
C SER A 65 19.83 -6.62 6.40
N ASP A 66 21.14 -6.40 6.52
CA ASP A 66 21.72 -5.34 7.36
C ASP A 66 21.70 -3.98 6.62
N ILE A 67 20.49 -3.48 6.39
CA ILE A 67 20.28 -2.18 5.74
C ILE A 67 20.25 -1.10 6.81
N LYS A 68 21.13 -0.11 6.66
CA LYS A 68 21.09 1.11 7.48
C LYS A 68 19.82 1.90 7.19
N ILE A 69 19.07 2.20 8.25
CA ILE A 69 17.86 3.00 8.14
C ILE A 69 18.23 4.46 7.87
N ASP A 70 17.60 5.02 6.85
CA ASP A 70 17.63 6.44 6.52
C ASP A 70 16.42 7.12 7.18
N GLU A 71 16.65 7.65 8.39
CA GLU A 71 15.58 8.28 9.18
C GLU A 71 15.05 9.54 8.49
N GLU A 72 15.91 10.34 7.87
CA GLU A 72 15.49 11.56 7.16
C GLU A 72 14.54 11.21 6.00
N ARG A 73 14.87 10.17 5.23
CA ARG A 73 13.99 9.69 4.16
C ARG A 73 12.67 9.15 4.70
N CYS A 74 12.70 8.42 5.81
CA CYS A 74 11.48 7.93 6.45
C CYS A 74 10.57 9.07 6.91
N GLU A 75 11.12 10.13 7.48
CA GLU A 75 10.36 11.34 7.86
C GLU A 75 9.78 12.06 6.64
N LYS A 76 10.56 12.23 5.56
CA LYS A 76 10.07 12.79 4.29
C LYS A 76 8.91 11.97 3.73
N ILE A 77 8.95 10.65 3.85
CA ILE A 77 7.85 9.77 3.42
C ILE A 77 6.59 10.04 4.26
N VAL A 78 6.69 10.07 5.59
CA VAL A 78 5.56 10.35 6.47
C VAL A 78 4.94 11.71 6.17
N ASN A 79 5.78 12.75 6.00
CA ASN A 79 5.34 14.09 5.64
C ASN A 79 4.65 14.13 4.26
N ASN A 80 5.14 13.34 3.32
CA ASN A 80 4.54 13.20 1.99
C ASN A 80 3.13 12.59 2.07
N PHE A 81 2.93 11.59 2.93
CA PHE A 81 1.61 11.03 3.21
C PHE A 81 0.70 12.04 3.91
N HIS A 82 1.21 12.78 4.89
CA HIS A 82 0.47 13.86 5.53
C HIS A 82 -0.07 14.83 4.48
N ASN A 83 0.80 15.37 3.64
CA ASN A 83 0.43 16.33 2.60
C ASN A 83 -0.60 15.80 1.58
N LYS A 84 -0.54 14.49 1.27
CA LYS A 84 -1.49 13.85 0.35
C LYS A 84 -2.88 13.68 0.95
N TYR A 85 -2.97 13.39 2.24
CA TYR A 85 -4.21 12.95 2.88
C TYR A 85 -4.81 13.94 3.86
N THR A 86 -4.20 15.12 4.01
CA THR A 86 -4.77 16.23 4.75
C THR A 86 -5.90 16.86 3.95
N LEU A 87 -7.13 16.60 4.37
CA LEU A 87 -8.33 17.20 3.81
C LEU A 87 -9.23 17.67 4.96
N GLY A 88 -9.55 18.95 4.97
CA GLY A 88 -10.60 19.51 5.82
C GLY A 88 -10.20 19.80 7.27
N ALA A 89 -10.28 21.06 7.65
CA ALA A 89 -10.20 21.52 9.04
C ALA A 89 -11.44 21.07 9.83
N ASN A 90 -11.28 20.85 11.14
CA ASN A 90 -12.36 20.54 12.10
C ASN A 90 -12.96 19.15 12.01
N GLN A 91 -12.12 18.10 12.16
CA GLN A 91 -12.62 16.76 12.32
C GLN A 91 -12.79 16.38 13.79
N LYS A 92 -13.88 15.68 14.07
CA LYS A 92 -14.00 14.90 15.30
C LYS A 92 -12.98 13.75 15.24
N TYR A 93 -12.23 13.57 16.30
CA TYR A 93 -11.27 12.47 16.43
C TYR A 93 -11.94 11.24 17.02
N TYR A 94 -11.43 10.08 16.64
CA TYR A 94 -11.94 8.78 17.05
C TYR A 94 -10.79 7.90 17.47
N ASP A 95 -10.94 7.19 18.57
CA ASP A 95 -9.92 6.26 19.07
C ASP A 95 -9.69 5.07 18.13
N LYS A 96 -10.72 4.66 17.38
CA LYS A 96 -10.71 3.47 16.53
C LYS A 96 -11.31 3.76 15.16
N VAL A 97 -10.55 3.50 14.09
CA VAL A 97 -10.99 3.83 12.72
C VAL A 97 -10.77 2.66 11.77
N ILE A 98 -11.76 2.34 10.94
CA ILE A 98 -11.65 1.40 9.82
C ILE A 98 -11.48 2.21 8.52
N PHE A 99 -10.36 2.03 7.83
CA PHE A 99 -10.14 2.58 6.50
C PHE A 99 -10.55 1.57 5.43
N LEU A 100 -11.74 1.75 4.84
CA LEU A 100 -12.23 0.87 3.78
C LEU A 100 -11.67 1.26 2.41
N PRO A 101 -11.51 0.30 1.49
CA PRO A 101 -11.05 0.55 0.13
C PRO A 101 -12.11 1.25 -0.73
N GLY A 102 -11.71 1.70 -1.93
CA GLY A 102 -12.64 2.24 -2.92
C GLY A 102 -13.63 1.21 -3.47
N SER A 103 -14.69 1.71 -4.14
CA SER A 103 -15.81 0.91 -4.63
C SER A 103 -15.41 -0.28 -5.51
N ASN A 104 -14.31 -0.17 -6.26
CA ASN A 104 -13.83 -1.27 -7.10
C ASN A 104 -13.51 -2.54 -6.32
N LEU A 105 -12.94 -2.39 -5.11
CA LEU A 105 -12.64 -3.53 -4.23
C LEU A 105 -13.84 -3.92 -3.37
N LEU A 106 -14.69 -2.97 -3.00
CA LEU A 106 -15.95 -3.26 -2.32
C LEU A 106 -16.89 -4.11 -3.20
N ASN A 107 -16.90 -3.87 -4.52
CA ASN A 107 -17.66 -4.67 -5.48
C ASN A 107 -17.08 -6.08 -5.69
N LYS A 108 -15.80 -6.30 -5.39
CA LYS A 108 -15.17 -7.63 -5.44
C LYS A 108 -15.45 -8.35 -4.12
N GLY A 109 -16.61 -8.97 -4.01
CA GLY A 109 -17.20 -9.51 -2.78
C GLY A 109 -16.32 -10.42 -1.90
N LYS A 110 -15.16 -10.85 -2.39
CA LYS A 110 -14.21 -11.71 -1.66
C LYS A 110 -13.00 -10.96 -1.12
N CYS A 111 -12.93 -9.62 -1.22
CA CYS A 111 -11.78 -8.87 -0.71
C CYS A 111 -11.98 -8.44 0.74
N VAL A 112 -13.10 -7.83 1.04
CA VAL A 112 -13.44 -7.34 2.39
C VAL A 112 -14.16 -8.43 3.18
N HIS A 113 -13.68 -8.73 4.36
CA HIS A 113 -14.34 -9.66 5.29
C HIS A 113 -15.37 -8.90 6.14
N TRP A 114 -16.59 -8.80 5.66
CA TRP A 114 -17.66 -8.01 6.27
C TRP A 114 -17.98 -8.40 7.71
N GLY A 115 -17.82 -9.68 8.08
CA GLY A 115 -17.95 -10.12 9.47
C GLY A 115 -16.92 -9.47 10.40
N ARG A 116 -15.67 -9.28 9.94
CA ARG A 116 -14.64 -8.56 10.73
C ARG A 116 -14.94 -7.06 10.79
N VAL A 117 -15.46 -6.48 9.71
CA VAL A 117 -15.89 -5.06 9.71
C VAL A 117 -17.00 -4.88 10.74
N LYS A 118 -18.02 -5.76 10.72
CA LYS A 118 -19.11 -5.71 11.70
C LYS A 118 -18.60 -5.84 13.14
N GLN A 119 -17.77 -6.84 13.41
CA GLN A 119 -17.16 -7.04 14.72
C GLN A 119 -16.38 -5.81 15.18
N ALA A 120 -15.64 -5.16 14.27
CA ALA A 120 -14.89 -3.94 14.60
C ALA A 120 -15.83 -2.79 14.94
N VAL A 121 -16.90 -2.58 14.15
CA VAL A 121 -17.92 -1.55 14.45
C VAL A 121 -18.59 -1.82 15.79
N ASP A 122 -18.99 -3.07 16.07
CA ASP A 122 -19.56 -3.47 17.36
C ASP A 122 -18.58 -3.21 18.53
N ASN A 123 -17.27 -3.17 18.27
CA ASN A 123 -16.18 -2.80 19.21
C ASN A 123 -15.82 -1.30 19.19
N GLY A 124 -16.65 -0.45 18.60
CA GLY A 124 -16.53 1.00 18.63
C GLY A 124 -15.62 1.60 17.54
N PHE A 125 -15.29 0.86 16.50
CA PHE A 125 -14.62 1.42 15.34
C PHE A 125 -15.59 2.22 14.48
N ILE A 126 -15.12 3.36 13.97
CA ILE A 126 -15.84 4.20 13.00
C ILE A 126 -15.31 3.92 11.60
N ILE A 127 -16.21 3.80 10.63
CA ILE A 127 -15.86 3.53 9.23
C ILE A 127 -15.51 4.83 8.51
N LYS A 128 -14.31 4.88 7.93
CA LYS A 128 -13.87 5.91 6.99
C LYS A 128 -13.87 5.33 5.57
N PRO A 129 -14.87 5.67 4.73
CA PRO A 129 -14.88 5.27 3.33
C PRO A 129 -13.72 5.95 2.56
N HIS A 130 -13.19 5.27 1.55
CA HIS A 130 -12.18 5.87 0.66
C HIS A 130 -12.76 7.08 -0.10
N PRO A 131 -11.99 8.13 -0.41
CA PRO A 131 -12.48 9.31 -1.13
C PRO A 131 -13.17 9.01 -2.46
N ILE A 132 -12.73 7.95 -3.18
CA ILE A 132 -13.34 7.52 -4.44
C ILE A 132 -14.53 6.57 -4.28
N THR A 133 -14.94 6.26 -3.05
CA THR A 133 -16.12 5.42 -2.81
C THR A 133 -17.38 6.12 -3.36
N THR A 134 -18.19 5.39 -4.14
CA THR A 134 -19.43 5.95 -4.73
C THR A 134 -20.44 6.33 -3.65
N LYS A 135 -21.34 7.28 -3.96
CA LYS A 135 -22.40 7.69 -3.05
C LYS A 135 -23.30 6.49 -2.67
N LEU A 136 -23.57 5.59 -3.62
CA LEU A 136 -24.37 4.40 -3.38
C LEU A 136 -23.73 3.48 -2.32
N TRP A 137 -22.42 3.25 -2.41
CA TRP A 137 -21.71 2.47 -1.39
C TRP A 137 -21.69 3.16 -0.02
N VAL A 138 -21.51 4.48 0.02
CA VAL A 138 -21.58 5.22 1.30
C VAL A 138 -22.96 5.09 1.93
N ALA A 139 -24.03 5.24 1.13
CA ALA A 139 -25.40 5.05 1.61
C ALA A 139 -25.65 3.62 2.13
N ARG A 140 -25.14 2.61 1.42
CA ARG A 140 -25.21 1.22 1.86
C ARG A 140 -24.46 0.98 3.18
N LEU A 141 -23.26 1.50 3.32
CA LEU A 141 -22.50 1.38 4.57
C LEU A 141 -23.27 1.99 5.75
N ARG A 142 -23.90 3.15 5.54
CA ARG A 142 -24.73 3.79 6.56
C ARG A 142 -25.97 2.98 6.92
N LEU A 143 -26.59 2.36 5.93
CA LEU A 143 -27.73 1.46 6.17
C LEU A 143 -27.31 0.21 6.95
N ASP A 144 -26.16 -0.38 6.59
CA ASP A 144 -25.69 -1.65 7.17
C ASP A 144 -25.07 -1.47 8.57
N PHE A 145 -24.46 -0.32 8.87
CA PHE A 145 -23.67 -0.08 10.08
C PHE A 145 -24.15 1.09 10.95
N GLY A 146 -25.13 1.87 10.52
CA GLY A 146 -25.60 3.08 11.19
C GLY A 146 -24.96 4.36 10.64
N GLU A 147 -25.75 5.42 10.55
CA GLU A 147 -25.32 6.73 10.03
C GLU A 147 -24.16 7.31 10.85
N GLU A 148 -24.24 7.15 12.17
CA GLU A 148 -23.28 7.64 13.16
C GLU A 148 -21.91 6.94 13.08
N ASN A 149 -21.87 5.72 12.54
CA ASN A 149 -20.66 4.90 12.43
C ASN A 149 -19.93 5.06 11.10
N VAL A 150 -20.44 5.89 10.18
CA VAL A 150 -19.85 6.07 8.84
C VAL A 150 -19.55 7.52 8.56
N LEU A 151 -18.28 7.86 8.52
CA LEU A 151 -17.78 9.21 8.26
C LEU A 151 -18.04 9.66 6.81
N ASP A 152 -17.97 10.97 6.59
CA ASP A 152 -17.88 11.49 5.24
C ASP A 152 -16.59 10.96 4.56
N LYS A 153 -16.75 10.56 3.30
CA LYS A 153 -15.61 10.05 2.52
C LYS A 153 -14.52 11.08 2.27
N LYS A 154 -14.81 12.38 2.42
CA LYS A 154 -13.86 13.48 2.31
C LYS A 154 -13.15 13.81 3.62
N ALA A 155 -13.50 13.16 4.72
CA ALA A 155 -12.80 13.33 5.99
C ALA A 155 -11.30 13.03 5.81
N GLY A 156 -10.41 13.82 6.43
CA GLY A 156 -8.96 13.70 6.30
C GLY A 156 -8.47 12.36 6.85
N GLY A 157 -7.87 11.56 5.97
CA GLY A 157 -7.44 10.23 6.34
C GLY A 157 -6.25 10.23 7.29
N PHE A 158 -5.28 11.10 7.04
CA PHE A 158 -4.05 11.14 7.84
C PHE A 158 -4.32 11.70 9.25
N GLU A 159 -5.13 12.73 9.39
CA GLU A 159 -5.49 13.30 10.70
C GLU A 159 -6.27 12.29 11.55
N LEU A 160 -7.19 11.53 10.93
CA LEU A 160 -7.88 10.44 11.62
C LEU A 160 -6.88 9.39 12.09
N LEU A 161 -5.95 8.98 11.23
CA LEU A 161 -4.92 8.00 11.54
C LEU A 161 -3.97 8.51 12.63
N ALA A 162 -3.49 9.75 12.52
CA ALA A 162 -2.54 10.33 13.47
C ALA A 162 -3.14 10.41 14.90
N ASN A 163 -4.45 10.62 14.99
CA ASN A 163 -5.14 10.81 16.28
C ASN A 163 -5.86 9.55 16.81
N CYS A 164 -6.00 8.47 16.02
CA CYS A 164 -6.56 7.23 16.53
C CYS A 164 -5.51 6.43 17.33
N LYS A 165 -5.95 5.52 18.17
CA LYS A 165 -5.11 4.53 18.87
C LYS A 165 -5.02 3.23 18.07
N GLU A 166 -6.16 2.84 17.51
CA GLU A 166 -6.30 1.60 16.77
C GLU A 166 -6.87 1.88 15.37
N CYS A 167 -6.37 1.19 14.37
CA CYS A 167 -6.99 1.22 13.05
C CYS A 167 -7.15 -0.19 12.46
N ALA A 168 -8.11 -0.30 11.56
CA ALA A 168 -8.32 -1.50 10.77
C ALA A 168 -8.33 -1.17 9.29
N THR A 169 -7.74 -2.01 8.45
CA THR A 169 -7.65 -1.75 7.02
C THR A 169 -7.47 -3.04 6.22
N MET A 170 -7.23 -2.90 4.93
CA MET A 170 -6.88 -4.00 4.02
C MET A 170 -5.42 -3.89 3.55
N PRO A 171 -4.79 -5.01 3.14
CA PRO A 171 -3.41 -5.01 2.62
C PRO A 171 -3.19 -4.23 1.31
N ASN A 172 -4.22 -3.61 0.75
CA ASN A 172 -4.09 -2.67 -0.37
C ASN A 172 -4.12 -1.19 0.07
N SER A 173 -4.14 -0.92 1.36
CA SER A 173 -4.23 0.44 1.89
C SER A 173 -2.87 0.96 2.34
N GLU A 174 -2.50 2.11 1.81
CA GLU A 174 -1.35 2.88 2.26
C GLU A 174 -1.49 3.31 3.73
N MET A 175 -2.73 3.51 4.19
CA MET A 175 -3.01 3.95 5.56
C MET A 175 -2.54 2.95 6.61
N GLY A 176 -2.56 1.64 6.30
CA GLY A 176 -2.04 0.62 7.19
C GLY A 176 -0.51 0.66 7.33
N LEU A 177 0.21 0.98 6.25
CA LEU A 177 1.67 1.18 6.32
C LEU A 177 2.01 2.40 7.18
N MET A 178 1.24 3.48 7.02
CA MET A 178 1.41 4.69 7.86
C MET A 178 1.00 4.45 9.31
N ALA A 179 0.00 3.61 9.56
CA ALA A 179 -0.35 3.18 10.92
C ALA A 179 0.86 2.56 11.63
N LEU A 180 1.55 1.66 10.96
CA LEU A 180 2.76 1.02 11.50
C LEU A 180 3.90 2.02 11.70
N MET A 181 4.09 2.98 10.79
CA MET A 181 5.06 4.06 10.96
C MET A 181 4.76 4.96 12.16
N LEU A 182 3.49 5.15 12.48
CA LEU A 182 3.00 5.97 13.60
C LEU A 182 2.72 5.17 14.88
N ASP A 183 3.21 3.92 14.97
CA ASP A 183 3.03 3.03 16.12
C ASP A 183 1.56 2.79 16.52
N LYS A 184 0.65 2.78 15.54
CA LYS A 184 -0.76 2.48 15.80
C LYS A 184 -1.01 0.98 15.84
N GLN A 185 -1.93 0.56 16.68
CA GLN A 185 -2.41 -0.82 16.65
C GLN A 185 -3.17 -1.05 15.35
N LEU A 186 -2.71 -2.01 14.54
CA LEU A 186 -3.26 -2.30 13.22
C LEU A 186 -3.91 -3.68 13.17
N SER A 187 -5.12 -3.74 12.65
CA SER A 187 -5.82 -4.99 12.33
C SER A 187 -6.24 -5.05 10.84
N MET A 188 -6.53 -6.25 10.34
CA MET A 188 -6.89 -6.46 8.93
C MET A 188 -8.33 -6.93 8.81
N VAL A 189 -9.12 -6.21 7.98
CA VAL A 189 -10.51 -6.55 7.63
C VAL A 189 -10.62 -7.23 6.27
N ALA A 190 -9.52 -7.76 5.75
CA ALA A 190 -9.51 -8.55 4.51
C ALA A 190 -9.75 -10.04 4.78
N HIS A 191 -10.27 -10.73 3.77
CA HIS A 191 -10.17 -12.19 3.71
C HIS A 191 -8.71 -12.63 3.63
N THR A 192 -8.42 -13.86 4.03
CA THR A 192 -7.07 -14.41 3.90
C THR A 192 -6.69 -14.55 2.42
N LYS A 193 -5.40 -14.63 2.13
CA LYS A 193 -4.89 -14.82 0.76
C LYS A 193 -5.49 -16.07 0.10
N LYS A 194 -5.69 -17.14 0.88
CA LYS A 194 -6.30 -18.40 0.42
C LYS A 194 -7.76 -18.22 0.01
N ASP A 195 -8.52 -17.39 0.75
CA ASP A 195 -9.95 -17.21 0.50
C ASP A 195 -10.24 -16.22 -0.64
N ARG A 196 -9.27 -15.40 -1.01
CA ARG A 196 -9.42 -14.33 -2.01
C ARG A 196 -9.23 -14.77 -3.46
N GLU A 197 -8.98 -16.02 -3.76
CA GLU A 197 -8.76 -16.53 -5.12
C GLU A 197 -8.25 -15.49 -6.14
N LYS A 198 -6.95 -15.44 -6.40
CA LYS A 198 -6.31 -14.63 -7.46
C LYS A 198 -6.33 -13.09 -7.27
N SER A 199 -6.85 -12.55 -6.18
CA SER A 199 -6.78 -11.11 -5.90
C SER A 199 -5.47 -10.78 -5.21
N ILE A 200 -4.50 -10.20 -5.93
CA ILE A 200 -3.29 -9.64 -5.35
C ILE A 200 -3.63 -8.25 -4.82
N LEU A 201 -3.39 -8.03 -3.52
CA LEU A 201 -3.54 -6.72 -2.92
C LEU A 201 -2.20 -5.98 -2.98
N THR A 202 -2.23 -4.70 -3.31
CA THR A 202 -1.07 -3.89 -3.72
C THR A 202 0.12 -4.00 -2.78
N TYR A 203 -0.09 -3.87 -1.48
CA TYR A 203 1.02 -3.86 -0.49
C TYR A 203 1.13 -5.15 0.30
N GLU A 204 0.49 -6.23 -0.15
CA GLU A 204 0.42 -7.49 0.59
C GLU A 204 1.81 -8.09 0.87
N SER A 205 2.73 -7.97 -0.08
CA SER A 205 4.11 -8.45 0.11
C SER A 205 4.86 -7.67 1.19
N LEU A 206 4.59 -6.36 1.32
CA LEU A 206 5.16 -5.54 2.40
C LEU A 206 4.64 -6.02 3.76
N TYR A 207 3.31 -6.20 3.89
CA TYR A 207 2.71 -6.69 5.14
C TYR A 207 3.18 -8.11 5.49
N TYR A 208 3.31 -8.97 4.48
CA TYR A 208 3.81 -10.33 4.68
C TYR A 208 5.25 -10.33 5.22
N ALA A 209 6.12 -9.50 4.67
CA ALA A 209 7.53 -9.45 5.07
C ALA A 209 7.74 -8.92 6.49
N ILE A 210 6.82 -8.09 7.00
CA ILE A 210 6.93 -7.46 8.33
C ILE A 210 6.09 -8.15 9.41
N ALA A 211 5.27 -9.17 9.06
CA ALA A 211 4.25 -9.75 9.93
C ALA A 211 4.80 -10.29 11.27
N ASP A 212 5.99 -10.91 11.22
CA ASP A 212 6.61 -11.59 12.36
C ASP A 212 7.84 -10.82 12.90
N THR A 213 7.88 -9.51 12.67
CA THR A 213 9.03 -8.66 12.98
C THR A 213 8.64 -7.43 13.78
N ASN A 214 9.61 -6.61 14.18
CA ASN A 214 9.33 -5.23 14.58
C ASN A 214 8.87 -4.46 13.33
N ALA A 215 7.56 -4.40 13.12
CA ALA A 215 6.94 -3.93 11.89
C ALA A 215 7.41 -2.52 11.48
N LYS A 216 7.54 -1.58 12.43
CA LYS A 216 8.02 -0.22 12.18
C LYS A 216 9.46 -0.21 11.67
N GLN A 217 10.35 -0.94 12.36
CA GLN A 217 11.76 -0.99 11.98
C GLN A 217 11.94 -1.67 10.63
N SER A 218 11.23 -2.76 10.39
CA SER A 218 11.25 -3.47 9.11
C SER A 218 10.71 -2.61 7.97
N LEU A 219 9.65 -1.85 8.21
CA LEU A 219 9.10 -0.93 7.23
C LEU A 219 10.06 0.23 6.94
N LYS A 220 10.75 0.76 7.97
CA LYS A 220 11.82 1.74 7.78
C LYS A 220 12.98 1.20 6.94
N LYS A 221 13.39 -0.07 7.15
CA LYS A 221 14.38 -0.73 6.28
C LYS A 221 13.90 -0.78 4.82
N ILE A 222 12.65 -1.19 4.60
CA ILE A 222 12.05 -1.25 3.26
C ILE A 222 12.03 0.14 2.61
N PHE A 223 11.65 1.17 3.34
CA PHE A 223 11.63 2.54 2.84
C PHE A 223 13.03 3.09 2.55
N SER A 224 14.04 2.68 3.31
CA SER A 224 15.42 3.10 3.12
C SER A 224 16.12 2.37 1.98
N ALA A 225 15.75 1.10 1.73
CA ALA A 225 16.40 0.25 0.75
C ALA A 225 16.30 0.80 -0.68
N LYS A 226 17.44 0.91 -1.38
CA LYS A 226 17.48 1.37 -2.77
C LYS A 226 16.83 0.38 -3.75
N ASN A 227 16.81 -0.90 -3.39
CA ASN A 227 16.26 -1.99 -4.19
C ASN A 227 14.82 -2.39 -3.81
N SER A 228 14.13 -1.60 -3.00
CA SER A 228 12.74 -1.89 -2.57
C SER A 228 11.67 -1.66 -3.65
N GLY A 229 12.01 -0.97 -4.72
CA GLY A 229 11.04 -0.51 -5.72
C GLY A 229 10.20 0.70 -5.27
N ILE A 230 10.48 1.26 -4.09
CA ILE A 230 9.77 2.42 -3.56
C ILE A 230 10.54 3.69 -3.89
N ILE A 231 9.90 4.58 -4.66
CA ILE A 231 10.54 5.77 -5.24
C ILE A 231 9.62 6.97 -5.06
N PHE A 232 10.16 8.06 -4.57
CA PHE A 232 9.44 9.33 -4.40
C PHE A 232 10.02 10.42 -5.29
N SER A 233 9.24 11.47 -5.54
CA SER A 233 9.67 12.62 -6.35
C SER A 233 10.81 13.41 -5.72
N PHE A 234 11.02 13.28 -4.43
CA PHE A 234 12.14 13.91 -3.71
C PHE A 234 13.41 13.06 -3.66
N ASP A 235 13.40 11.82 -4.21
CA ASP A 235 14.59 10.98 -4.28
C ASP A 235 15.51 11.49 -5.39
N GLU A 236 16.63 12.09 -5.03
CA GLU A 236 17.67 12.53 -5.98
C GLU A 236 18.31 11.33 -6.71
N ASP A 237 18.30 10.15 -6.06
CA ASP A 237 18.79 8.87 -6.57
C ASP A 237 17.69 7.99 -7.20
N ALA A 238 16.59 8.59 -7.70
CA ALA A 238 15.44 7.85 -8.21
C ALA A 238 15.81 6.86 -9.34
N GLU A 239 16.73 7.23 -10.24
CA GLU A 239 17.21 6.36 -11.32
C GLU A 239 17.99 5.15 -10.76
N ASP A 240 18.85 5.38 -9.78
CA ASP A 240 19.59 4.31 -9.10
C ASP A 240 18.63 3.34 -8.39
N ARG A 241 17.57 3.85 -7.76
CA ARG A 241 16.56 3.02 -7.11
C ARG A 241 15.84 2.12 -8.11
N VAL A 242 15.47 2.64 -9.27
CA VAL A 242 14.88 1.83 -10.35
C VAL A 242 15.86 0.75 -10.80
N ASN A 243 17.11 1.12 -11.06
CA ASN A 243 18.14 0.19 -11.49
C ASN A 243 18.41 -0.91 -10.46
N ASN A 244 18.55 -0.53 -9.18
CA ASN A 244 18.81 -1.49 -8.11
C ASN A 244 17.63 -2.46 -7.94
N TYR A 245 16.38 -1.97 -8.04
CA TYR A 245 15.20 -2.84 -8.01
C TYR A 245 15.20 -3.84 -9.16
N LEU A 246 15.45 -3.37 -10.40
CA LEU A 246 15.45 -4.21 -11.59
C LEU A 246 16.58 -5.24 -11.56
N ASN A 247 17.78 -4.86 -11.14
CA ASN A 247 18.91 -5.78 -11.04
C ASN A 247 18.64 -6.85 -9.98
N ASN A 248 18.14 -6.48 -8.80
CA ASN A 248 17.78 -7.41 -7.74
C ASN A 248 16.69 -8.40 -8.19
N PHE A 249 15.71 -7.92 -8.94
CA PHE A 249 14.69 -8.78 -9.54
C PHE A 249 15.28 -9.79 -10.53
N TRP A 250 16.22 -9.36 -11.39
CA TRP A 250 16.87 -10.24 -12.38
C TRP A 250 17.72 -11.31 -11.71
N ASP A 251 18.52 -10.94 -10.72
CA ASP A 251 19.33 -11.89 -9.98
C ASP A 251 18.45 -12.99 -9.36
N TYR A 252 17.27 -12.61 -8.83
CA TYR A 252 16.31 -13.57 -8.32
C TYR A 252 15.71 -14.49 -9.39
N MET A 253 15.46 -13.97 -10.59
CA MET A 253 14.91 -14.77 -11.71
C MET A 253 15.92 -15.75 -12.28
N VAL A 254 17.20 -15.35 -12.37
CA VAL A 254 18.28 -16.19 -12.90
C VAL A 254 18.63 -17.35 -11.94
N ILE A 255 18.56 -17.11 -10.63
CA ILE A 255 18.86 -18.14 -9.63
C ILE A 255 17.75 -19.23 -9.53
N GLN A 256 16.56 -18.93 -9.98
CA GLN A 256 15.39 -19.84 -9.86
C GLN A 256 14.96 -20.51 -11.19
N GLY A 257 15.60 -20.19 -12.32
CA GLY A 257 15.42 -20.84 -13.63
C GLY A 257 16.50 -21.87 -13.89
#